data_e93f0d44a9c7c3a59711817f73c979c7
#
_entry.id   e93f0d44a9c7c3a59711817f73c979c7
#
_cell.length_a   1.000
_cell.length_b   1.000
_cell.length_c   1.000
_cell.angle_alpha   90.00
_cell.angle_beta   90.00
_cell.angle_gamma   90.00
#
_symmetry.space_group_name_H-M   'P 1'
#
loop_
_entity.id
_entity.type
_entity.pdbx_description
1 polymer ?
#
loop_
_entity_poly.entity_id
_entity_poly.type
_entity_poly.pdbx_seq_one_letter_code
_entity_poly.pdbx_strand_id
1 'polypeptide(L)'
;MKLNIGENLRRLRREQNMTQEPLAEKLGTSFQSVSRWENGTTYPDIEFLPAIARIFGTTVDNLIGCDSNPSDEEMEQIMNAFSEALEDESIDNAVIIEQIRSLRRDYAADEHIWRIFGDMMYTETQRWRDPAVMEELRITCREVMAYPHPTWLKNAMVQYMSAIEDDEHLDDFLNTYASDRDISRISLLWSRYTNREEWDKLEQFRVHRLYEHIDALLGDRGLWRNPGTPNDAWESRWINERKIAILHTICSCTPDAEHPVSGDGEVDFFAADRVWLGIRHACYLASTGEEEDAFVYLEDAVSLAEHVFSLPDETEIGCGCKSFAGLTLYLHNERANPADENSSRLAQFRRYYGKESGIGYYGTPLFANGIYNALTAEHGWEWFDPIRDDTRYPAYIERIRALL
;
A
#
# COMPACT_ATOMS: atom_id res chain seq x y z
N MET A 1 23.39 4.30 21.18
CA MET A 1 23.91 4.83 19.90
C MET A 1 25.30 5.44 20.15
N LYS A 2 26.32 4.98 19.46
CA LYS A 2 27.66 5.57 19.56
C LYS A 2 27.88 6.42 18.31
N LEU A 3 28.03 7.72 18.48
CA LEU A 3 28.21 8.65 17.35
C LEU A 3 29.57 8.37 16.69
N ASN A 4 29.60 8.27 15.37
CA ASN A 4 30.82 7.96 14.59
C ASN A 4 31.50 9.24 14.02
N ILE A 5 31.27 10.39 14.65
CA ILE A 5 31.76 11.72 14.18
C ILE A 5 33.25 11.69 13.88
N GLY A 6 34.06 11.07 14.73
CA GLY A 6 35.52 11.07 14.57
C GLY A 6 35.98 10.28 13.34
N GLU A 7 35.38 9.12 13.07
CA GLU A 7 35.69 8.31 11.89
C GLU A 7 35.25 9.01 10.61
N ASN A 8 34.04 9.57 10.60
CA ASN A 8 33.50 10.30 9.45
C ASN A 8 34.31 11.56 9.17
N LEU A 9 34.67 12.34 10.19
CA LEU A 9 35.51 13.48 10.06
C LEU A 9 36.88 13.15 9.43
N ARG A 10 37.49 12.05 9.91
CA ARG A 10 38.78 11.56 9.37
C ARG A 10 38.64 11.12 7.93
N ARG A 11 37.57 10.41 7.58
CA ARG A 11 37.27 9.93 6.22
C ARG A 11 37.08 11.11 5.27
N LEU A 12 36.19 12.04 5.56
CA LEU A 12 35.87 13.21 4.74
C LEU A 12 37.12 14.11 4.51
N ARG A 13 37.95 14.30 5.56
CA ARG A 13 39.18 15.03 5.45
C ARG A 13 40.17 14.37 4.49
N ARG A 14 40.32 13.03 4.59
CA ARG A 14 41.23 12.28 3.71
C ARG A 14 40.75 12.26 2.25
N GLU A 15 39.47 12.16 2.02
CA GLU A 15 38.86 12.22 0.68
C GLU A 15 39.21 13.53 -0.02
N GLN A 16 39.33 14.63 0.73
CA GLN A 16 39.78 15.94 0.22
C GLN A 16 41.30 16.15 0.28
N ASN A 17 42.10 15.11 0.56
CA ASN A 17 43.55 15.17 0.69
C ASN A 17 44.02 16.24 1.67
N MET A 18 43.25 16.52 2.71
CA MET A 18 43.53 17.58 3.70
C MET A 18 44.20 16.98 4.94
N THR A 19 45.24 17.66 5.49
CA THR A 19 45.80 17.31 6.80
C THR A 19 44.96 17.92 7.93
N GLN A 20 45.20 17.51 9.20
CA GLN A 20 44.44 18.01 10.36
C GLN A 20 44.68 19.52 10.63
N GLU A 21 45.88 20.05 10.29
CA GLU A 21 46.20 21.44 10.51
C GLU A 21 45.39 22.42 9.66
N PRO A 22 45.24 22.26 8.33
CA PRO A 22 44.36 23.10 7.52
C PRO A 22 42.89 23.00 7.92
N LEU A 23 42.45 21.86 8.42
CA LEU A 23 41.07 21.70 8.93
C LEU A 23 40.92 22.53 10.22
N ALA A 24 41.86 22.44 11.13
CA ALA A 24 41.85 23.20 12.37
C ALA A 24 41.86 24.74 12.09
N GLU A 25 42.66 25.17 11.14
CA GLU A 25 42.72 26.59 10.70
C GLU A 25 41.35 27.05 10.14
N LYS A 26 40.74 26.28 9.25
CA LYS A 26 39.41 26.59 8.67
C LYS A 26 38.32 26.67 9.72
N LEU A 27 38.41 25.87 10.78
CA LEU A 27 37.45 25.82 11.87
C LEU A 27 37.77 26.84 13.01
N GLY A 28 38.88 27.52 12.96
CA GLY A 28 39.32 28.44 14.02
C GLY A 28 39.63 27.73 15.34
N THR A 29 40.08 26.46 15.28
CA THR A 29 40.39 25.63 16.44
C THR A 29 41.85 25.15 16.40
N SER A 30 42.25 24.35 17.41
CA SER A 30 43.60 23.79 17.46
C SER A 30 43.69 22.42 16.74
N PHE A 31 44.88 22.12 16.21
CA PHE A 31 45.22 20.80 15.68
C PHE A 31 44.91 19.69 16.70
N GLN A 32 45.22 19.91 17.99
CA GLN A 32 44.97 18.96 19.06
C GLN A 32 43.46 18.68 19.22
N SER A 33 42.61 19.69 19.03
CA SER A 33 41.14 19.50 19.07
C SER A 33 40.67 18.57 17.95
N VAL A 34 41.07 18.85 16.71
CA VAL A 34 40.74 17.99 15.55
C VAL A 34 41.26 16.59 15.74
N SER A 35 42.47 16.43 16.23
CA SER A 35 43.06 15.11 16.51
C SER A 35 42.28 14.35 17.57
N ARG A 36 41.81 15.00 18.65
CA ARG A 36 40.99 14.36 19.68
C ARG A 36 39.61 13.95 19.14
N TRP A 37 39.01 14.78 18.31
CA TRP A 37 37.74 14.48 17.65
C TRP A 37 37.87 13.26 16.75
N GLU A 38 38.88 13.20 15.89
CA GLU A 38 39.12 12.09 14.97
C GLU A 38 39.47 10.77 15.68
N ASN A 39 40.07 10.85 16.87
CA ASN A 39 40.41 9.69 17.69
C ASN A 39 39.27 9.27 18.67
N GLY A 40 38.14 10.01 18.64
CA GLY A 40 36.99 9.72 19.50
C GLY A 40 37.23 10.00 20.99
N THR A 41 38.29 10.76 21.32
CA THR A 41 38.61 11.13 22.71
C THR A 41 37.62 12.19 23.24
N THR A 42 37.21 13.11 22.36
CA THR A 42 36.18 14.12 22.61
C THR A 42 35.37 14.33 21.35
N TYR A 43 34.17 14.87 21.49
CA TYR A 43 33.35 15.32 20.36
C TYR A 43 33.61 16.80 20.06
N PRO A 44 33.42 17.27 18.80
CA PRO A 44 33.28 18.69 18.51
C PRO A 44 32.09 19.28 19.27
N ASP A 45 32.21 20.51 19.72
CA ASP A 45 31.06 21.25 20.22
C ASP A 45 30.04 21.39 19.08
N ILE A 46 28.74 21.37 19.44
CA ILE A 46 27.64 21.40 18.48
C ILE A 46 27.74 22.57 17.49
N GLU A 47 28.34 23.67 17.91
CA GLU A 47 28.55 24.86 17.08
C GLU A 47 29.50 24.61 15.91
N PHE A 48 30.41 23.65 16.01
CA PHE A 48 31.35 23.31 14.93
C PHE A 48 30.69 22.41 13.85
N LEU A 49 29.62 21.64 14.18
CA LEU A 49 29.05 20.67 13.26
C LEU A 49 28.58 21.28 11.93
N PRO A 50 27.86 22.44 11.92
CA PRO A 50 27.46 23.07 10.67
C PRO A 50 28.67 23.61 9.84
N ALA A 51 29.73 24.05 10.50
CA ALA A 51 30.91 24.51 9.83
C ALA A 51 31.69 23.35 9.19
N ILE A 52 31.84 22.25 9.91
CA ILE A 52 32.47 21.01 9.41
C ILE A 52 31.70 20.50 8.20
N ALA A 53 30.37 20.36 8.32
CA ALA A 53 29.52 19.90 7.24
C ALA A 53 29.65 20.74 5.98
N ARG A 54 29.70 22.06 6.12
CA ARG A 54 29.91 23.01 5.01
C ARG A 54 31.29 22.87 4.37
N ILE A 55 32.35 22.67 5.16
CA ILE A 55 33.73 22.53 4.64
C ILE A 55 33.83 21.28 3.75
N PHE A 56 33.15 20.23 4.12
CA PHE A 56 33.19 18.94 3.41
C PHE A 56 32.07 18.74 2.39
N GLY A 57 31.12 19.70 2.28
CA GLY A 57 29.98 19.60 1.36
C GLY A 57 29.04 18.46 1.72
N THR A 58 28.87 18.17 3.02
CA THR A 58 28.02 17.11 3.55
C THR A 58 26.97 17.70 4.50
N THR A 59 26.05 16.83 5.02
CA THR A 59 25.09 17.22 6.05
C THR A 59 25.65 16.97 7.46
N VAL A 60 25.06 17.59 8.48
CA VAL A 60 25.40 17.33 9.88
C VAL A 60 25.08 15.88 10.23
N ASP A 61 24.00 15.34 9.69
CA ASP A 61 23.53 13.97 9.94
C ASP A 61 24.55 12.95 9.41
N ASN A 62 25.04 13.13 8.18
CA ASN A 62 26.15 12.36 7.60
C ASN A 62 27.44 12.45 8.46
N LEU A 63 27.73 13.63 8.98
CA LEU A 63 28.88 13.81 9.83
C LEU A 63 28.77 13.06 11.17
N ILE A 64 27.59 13.08 11.75
CA ILE A 64 27.28 12.40 13.01
C ILE A 64 27.23 10.88 12.81
N GLY A 65 27.00 10.45 11.57
CA GLY A 65 26.80 9.03 11.22
C GLY A 65 25.39 8.57 11.54
N CYS A 66 24.43 9.50 11.49
CA CYS A 66 23.01 9.17 11.59
C CYS A 66 22.42 8.72 10.24
N ASP A 67 23.15 8.95 9.14
CA ASP A 67 22.75 8.49 7.79
C ASP A 67 23.21 7.05 7.48
N SER A 68 23.29 6.20 8.48
CA SER A 68 23.23 4.78 8.20
C SER A 68 21.77 4.35 8.12
N ASN A 69 20.99 4.98 7.25
CA ASN A 69 19.82 4.30 6.76
C ASN A 69 20.34 3.06 6.04
N PRO A 70 19.85 1.88 6.40
CA PRO A 70 20.23 0.68 5.67
C PRO A 70 19.90 0.90 4.19
N SER A 71 20.70 0.32 3.32
CA SER A 71 20.32 0.23 1.91
C SER A 71 18.96 -0.47 1.81
N ASP A 72 18.24 -0.25 0.71
CA ASP A 72 16.96 -0.92 0.49
C ASP A 72 17.08 -2.44 0.66
N GLU A 73 18.20 -3.02 0.23
CA GLU A 73 18.50 -4.46 0.37
C GLU A 73 18.73 -4.89 1.83
N GLU A 74 19.43 -4.09 2.63
CA GLU A 74 19.61 -4.34 4.06
C GLU A 74 18.29 -4.19 4.83
N MET A 75 17.48 -3.19 4.45
CA MET A 75 16.15 -3.01 5.04
C MET A 75 15.23 -4.18 4.71
N GLU A 76 15.25 -4.68 3.48
CA GLU A 76 14.46 -5.84 3.08
C GLU A 76 14.84 -7.08 3.89
N GLN A 77 16.14 -7.32 4.13
CA GLN A 77 16.60 -8.44 4.98
C GLN A 77 16.12 -8.29 6.43
N ILE A 78 16.17 -7.09 6.99
CA ILE A 78 15.70 -6.81 8.35
C ILE A 78 14.19 -7.07 8.45
N MET A 79 13.43 -6.62 7.46
CA MET A 79 11.98 -6.75 7.46
C MET A 79 11.53 -8.20 7.24
N ASN A 80 12.21 -8.95 6.36
CA ASN A 80 11.94 -10.38 6.17
C ASN A 80 12.18 -11.17 7.46
N ALA A 81 13.29 -10.91 8.16
CA ALA A 81 13.57 -11.55 9.44
C ALA A 81 12.53 -11.17 10.52
N PHE A 82 12.03 -9.96 10.50
CA PHE A 82 10.98 -9.51 11.43
C PHE A 82 9.63 -10.16 11.10
N SER A 83 9.25 -10.24 9.83
CA SER A 83 8.03 -10.91 9.39
C SER A 83 8.04 -12.40 9.76
N GLU A 84 9.16 -13.11 9.49
CA GLU A 84 9.34 -14.51 9.91
C GLU A 84 9.20 -14.67 11.43
N ALA A 85 9.75 -13.74 12.22
CA ALA A 85 9.62 -13.77 13.67
C ALA A 85 8.20 -13.50 14.16
N LEU A 86 7.43 -12.68 13.45
CA LEU A 86 6.01 -12.44 13.75
C LEU A 86 5.16 -13.70 13.52
N GLU A 87 5.47 -14.48 12.49
CA GLU A 87 4.74 -15.70 12.13
C GLU A 87 5.12 -16.88 13.03
N ASP A 88 6.36 -16.93 13.55
CA ASP A 88 6.82 -18.03 14.41
C ASP A 88 6.22 -17.93 15.82
N GLU A 89 5.07 -18.55 16.04
CA GLU A 89 4.38 -18.56 17.34
C GLU A 89 5.18 -19.20 18.49
N SER A 90 6.32 -19.85 18.21
CA SER A 90 7.21 -20.38 19.26
C SER A 90 8.03 -19.28 19.94
N ILE A 91 8.15 -18.11 19.33
CA ILE A 91 8.87 -16.96 19.90
C ILE A 91 7.95 -16.25 20.90
N ASP A 92 8.48 -15.96 22.10
CA ASP A 92 7.74 -15.24 23.15
C ASP A 92 7.35 -13.82 22.70
N ASN A 93 6.12 -13.41 23.02
CA ASN A 93 5.62 -12.06 22.69
C ASN A 93 6.49 -10.95 23.27
N ALA A 94 7.15 -11.15 24.42
CA ALA A 94 8.09 -10.19 24.98
C ALA A 94 9.30 -9.94 24.07
N VAL A 95 9.76 -10.95 23.35
CA VAL A 95 10.86 -10.82 22.37
C VAL A 95 10.38 -10.01 21.15
N ILE A 96 9.19 -10.31 20.65
CA ILE A 96 8.58 -9.58 19.54
C ILE A 96 8.37 -8.10 19.91
N ILE A 97 7.84 -7.83 21.09
CA ILE A 97 7.64 -6.47 21.60
C ILE A 97 8.97 -5.70 21.63
N GLU A 98 10.05 -6.32 22.12
CA GLU A 98 11.35 -5.65 22.15
C GLU A 98 11.94 -5.44 20.74
N GLN A 99 11.70 -6.36 19.81
CA GLN A 99 12.07 -6.16 18.41
C GLN A 99 11.32 -4.97 17.80
N ILE A 100 10.00 -4.87 17.99
CA ILE A 100 9.18 -3.74 17.53
C ILE A 100 9.73 -2.42 18.10
N ARG A 101 10.03 -2.39 19.39
CA ARG A 101 10.59 -1.20 20.08
C ARG A 101 11.96 -0.83 19.53
N SER A 102 12.80 -1.81 19.26
CA SER A 102 14.12 -1.56 18.66
C SER A 102 14.00 -0.97 17.27
N LEU A 103 13.19 -1.59 16.40
CA LEU A 103 12.97 -1.11 15.04
C LEU A 103 12.41 0.33 15.05
N ARG A 104 11.40 0.62 15.86
CA ARG A 104 10.87 1.98 15.96
C ARG A 104 11.91 2.98 16.45
N ARG A 105 12.70 2.64 17.46
CA ARG A 105 13.77 3.50 17.96
C ARG A 105 14.83 3.80 16.92
N ASP A 106 15.20 2.78 16.15
CA ASP A 106 16.27 2.86 15.16
C ASP A 106 15.82 3.59 13.88
N TYR A 107 14.50 3.55 13.57
CA TYR A 107 13.90 4.14 12.37
C TYR A 107 12.81 5.19 12.66
N ALA A 108 12.78 5.76 13.85
CA ALA A 108 11.72 6.67 14.33
C ALA A 108 11.51 7.93 13.48
N ALA A 109 12.54 8.41 12.78
CA ALA A 109 12.48 9.58 11.89
C ALA A 109 12.59 9.21 10.40
N ASP A 110 12.54 7.91 10.09
CA ASP A 110 12.79 7.37 8.78
C ASP A 110 11.48 7.03 8.03
N GLU A 111 11.53 7.14 6.72
CA GLU A 111 10.44 6.68 5.85
C GLU A 111 10.15 5.17 5.99
N HIS A 112 11.07 4.39 6.52
CA HIS A 112 10.94 2.95 6.70
C HIS A 112 10.02 2.53 7.86
N ILE A 113 9.61 3.43 8.74
CA ILE A 113 8.67 3.12 9.83
C ILE A 113 7.35 2.51 9.32
N TRP A 114 6.93 2.88 8.12
CA TRP A 114 5.74 2.33 7.49
C TRP A 114 5.91 0.84 7.11
N ARG A 115 7.13 0.37 6.82
CA ARG A 115 7.39 -1.06 6.54
C ARG A 115 7.14 -1.87 7.80
N ILE A 116 7.67 -1.42 8.94
CA ILE A 116 7.40 -2.04 10.25
C ILE A 116 5.89 -2.13 10.49
N PHE A 117 5.18 -1.04 10.26
CA PHE A 117 3.74 -1.00 10.39
C PHE A 117 3.04 -1.96 9.43
N GLY A 118 3.51 -2.00 8.16
CA GLY A 118 2.98 -2.89 7.14
C GLY A 118 3.11 -4.36 7.53
N ASP A 119 4.29 -4.78 7.95
CA ASP A 119 4.52 -6.16 8.41
C ASP A 119 3.65 -6.50 9.61
N MET A 120 3.59 -5.62 10.60
CA MET A 120 2.69 -5.82 11.76
C MET A 120 1.22 -5.93 11.35
N MET A 121 0.79 -5.15 10.36
CA MET A 121 -0.63 -5.07 9.98
C MET A 121 -1.07 -6.24 9.09
N TYR A 122 -0.19 -6.73 8.22
CA TYR A 122 -0.55 -7.72 7.20
C TYR A 122 -0.12 -9.14 7.55
N THR A 123 0.70 -9.34 8.61
CA THR A 123 1.05 -10.67 9.07
C THR A 123 -0.13 -11.32 9.77
N GLU A 124 -0.56 -12.47 9.28
CA GLU A 124 -1.60 -13.28 9.92
C GLU A 124 -1.01 -14.03 11.11
N THR A 125 -1.26 -13.54 12.33
CA THR A 125 -0.79 -14.16 13.57
C THR A 125 -1.79 -14.03 14.69
N GLN A 126 -1.81 -15.01 15.62
CA GLN A 126 -2.61 -14.95 16.84
C GLN A 126 -2.09 -13.93 17.87
N ARG A 127 -0.89 -13.38 17.65
CA ARG A 127 -0.25 -12.40 18.55
C ARG A 127 -1.09 -11.13 18.74
N TRP A 128 -1.94 -10.78 17.77
CA TRP A 128 -2.87 -9.64 17.88
C TRP A 128 -3.94 -9.81 18.96
N ARG A 129 -4.05 -10.99 19.56
CA ARG A 129 -4.90 -11.22 20.75
C ARG A 129 -4.21 -10.84 22.06
N ASP A 130 -2.91 -10.62 22.04
CA ASP A 130 -2.14 -10.20 23.21
C ASP A 130 -2.26 -8.67 23.37
N PRO A 131 -2.78 -8.16 24.52
CA PRO A 131 -2.95 -6.74 24.74
C PRO A 131 -1.63 -5.95 24.68
N ALA A 132 -0.51 -6.55 25.05
CA ALA A 132 0.79 -5.88 25.03
C ALA A 132 1.31 -5.71 23.60
N VAL A 133 1.09 -6.70 22.71
CA VAL A 133 1.42 -6.61 21.28
C VAL A 133 0.52 -5.57 20.60
N MET A 134 -0.78 -5.56 20.95
CA MET A 134 -1.72 -4.55 20.44
C MET A 134 -1.36 -3.13 20.87
N GLU A 135 -0.83 -2.94 22.07
CA GLU A 135 -0.34 -1.62 22.50
C GLU A 135 0.85 -1.16 21.65
N GLU A 136 1.78 -2.05 21.30
CA GLU A 136 2.89 -1.71 20.40
C GLU A 136 2.40 -1.36 19.00
N LEU A 137 1.38 -2.05 18.48
CA LEU A 137 0.73 -1.68 17.24
C LEU A 137 0.15 -0.26 17.31
N ARG A 138 -0.56 0.07 18.41
CA ARG A 138 -1.12 1.42 18.62
C ARG A 138 -0.04 2.51 18.64
N ILE A 139 1.08 2.25 19.31
CA ILE A 139 2.19 3.19 19.37
C ILE A 139 2.79 3.38 17.98
N THR A 140 3.01 2.28 17.23
CA THR A 140 3.53 2.33 15.87
C THR A 140 2.58 3.09 14.93
N CYS A 141 1.27 2.86 15.03
CA CYS A 141 0.27 3.63 14.28
C CYS A 141 0.37 5.13 14.54
N ARG A 142 0.55 5.56 15.80
CA ARG A 142 0.73 6.99 16.13
C ARG A 142 1.96 7.59 15.48
N GLU A 143 3.06 6.87 15.45
CA GLU A 143 4.30 7.32 14.81
C GLU A 143 4.12 7.42 13.29
N VAL A 144 3.49 6.41 12.66
CA VAL A 144 3.14 6.44 11.23
C VAL A 144 2.18 7.57 10.90
N MET A 145 1.20 7.87 11.79
CA MET A 145 0.28 9.00 11.58
C MET A 145 0.97 10.37 11.67
N ALA A 146 2.09 10.47 12.36
CA ALA A 146 2.90 11.69 12.38
C ALA A 146 3.67 11.89 11.07
N TYR A 147 3.84 10.85 10.26
CA TYR A 147 4.55 10.88 8.99
C TYR A 147 3.65 11.37 7.86
N PRO A 148 4.10 12.28 6.97
CA PRO A 148 3.24 12.91 5.97
C PRO A 148 2.97 12.04 4.73
N HIS A 149 2.91 10.72 4.85
CA HIS A 149 2.61 9.82 3.74
C HIS A 149 1.11 9.50 3.66
N PRO A 150 0.38 9.94 2.61
CA PRO A 150 -1.10 9.90 2.58
C PRO A 150 -1.70 8.50 2.74
N THR A 151 -1.10 7.50 2.07
CA THR A 151 -1.61 6.12 2.07
C THR A 151 -1.44 5.47 3.44
N TRP A 152 -0.26 5.60 4.02
CA TRP A 152 0.07 4.99 5.30
C TRP A 152 -0.64 5.68 6.46
N LEU A 153 -0.83 7.00 6.38
CA LEU A 153 -1.62 7.75 7.34
C LEU A 153 -3.03 7.17 7.47
N LYS A 154 -3.71 6.95 6.35
CA LYS A 154 -5.07 6.38 6.34
C LYS A 154 -5.09 4.98 6.96
N ASN A 155 -4.16 4.11 6.55
CA ASN A 155 -4.07 2.75 7.07
C ASN A 155 -3.77 2.72 8.58
N ALA A 156 -2.84 3.55 9.03
CA ALA A 156 -2.50 3.69 10.44
C ALA A 156 -3.69 4.21 11.26
N MET A 157 -4.44 5.18 10.75
CA MET A 157 -5.66 5.68 11.39
C MET A 157 -6.73 4.58 11.53
N VAL A 158 -6.94 3.78 10.49
CA VAL A 158 -7.91 2.68 10.51
C VAL A 158 -7.52 1.63 11.54
N GLN A 159 -6.25 1.23 11.57
CA GLN A 159 -5.77 0.23 12.54
C GLN A 159 -5.78 0.78 13.96
N TYR A 160 -5.41 2.03 14.16
CA TYR A 160 -5.49 2.68 15.47
C TYR A 160 -6.93 2.69 15.99
N MET A 161 -7.90 3.08 15.13
CA MET A 161 -9.33 3.04 15.49
C MET A 161 -9.81 1.63 15.81
N SER A 162 -9.37 0.62 15.06
CA SER A 162 -9.73 -0.78 15.31
C SER A 162 -9.21 -1.31 16.63
N ALA A 163 -8.18 -0.69 17.20
CA ALA A 163 -7.60 -1.04 18.50
C ALA A 163 -8.20 -0.23 19.66
N ILE A 164 -9.13 0.70 19.39
CA ILE A 164 -9.86 1.44 20.42
C ILE A 164 -11.09 0.61 20.82
N GLU A 165 -11.21 0.29 22.10
CA GLU A 165 -12.29 -0.59 22.61
C GLU A 165 -13.53 0.19 23.09
N ASP A 166 -13.41 1.48 23.34
CA ASP A 166 -14.50 2.30 23.88
C ASP A 166 -14.83 3.49 22.98
N ASP A 167 -16.12 3.85 22.99
CA ASP A 167 -16.67 4.89 22.12
C ASP A 167 -16.16 6.30 22.47
N GLU A 168 -15.80 6.57 23.71
CA GLU A 168 -15.32 7.90 24.15
C GLU A 168 -13.96 8.20 23.54
N HIS A 169 -13.01 7.25 23.60
CA HIS A 169 -11.70 7.40 22.98
C HIS A 169 -11.78 7.39 21.45
N LEU A 170 -12.75 6.66 20.87
CA LEU A 170 -13.01 6.70 19.44
C LEU A 170 -13.49 8.06 18.98
N ASP A 171 -14.43 8.66 19.71
CA ASP A 171 -14.94 10.00 19.40
C ASP A 171 -13.85 11.07 19.54
N ASP A 172 -13.04 11.01 20.59
CA ASP A 172 -11.90 11.89 20.78
C ASP A 172 -10.88 11.77 19.64
N PHE A 173 -10.59 10.54 19.22
CA PHE A 173 -9.71 10.29 18.06
C PHE A 173 -10.28 10.87 16.78
N LEU A 174 -11.53 10.61 16.47
CA LEU A 174 -12.21 11.12 15.29
C LEU A 174 -12.26 12.65 15.29
N ASN A 175 -12.59 13.26 16.43
CA ASN A 175 -12.62 14.71 16.56
C ASN A 175 -11.24 15.36 16.43
N THR A 176 -10.18 14.66 16.86
CA THR A 176 -8.80 15.19 16.80
C THR A 176 -8.19 15.05 15.42
N TYR A 177 -8.45 13.95 14.71
CA TYR A 177 -7.69 13.59 13.50
C TYR A 177 -8.50 13.65 12.20
N ALA A 178 -9.83 13.44 12.23
CA ALA A 178 -10.60 13.29 11.01
C ALA A 178 -11.03 14.60 10.34
N SER A 179 -11.23 15.70 11.10
CA SER A 179 -11.82 16.92 10.56
C SER A 179 -10.82 17.95 10.02
N ASP A 180 -9.62 18.06 10.61
CA ASP A 180 -8.75 19.20 10.32
C ASP A 180 -7.62 18.91 9.30
N ARG A 181 -7.18 17.66 9.15
CA ARG A 181 -6.05 17.35 8.26
C ARG A 181 -6.41 17.24 6.79
N ASP A 182 -7.56 16.67 6.46
CA ASP A 182 -7.95 16.48 5.05
C ASP A 182 -8.43 17.77 4.40
N ILE A 183 -9.21 18.58 5.09
CA ILE A 183 -9.73 19.84 4.55
C ILE A 183 -8.62 20.87 4.39
N SER A 184 -7.75 21.04 5.39
CA SER A 184 -6.70 22.05 5.38
C SER A 184 -5.63 21.75 4.31
N ARG A 185 -5.19 20.51 4.18
CA ARG A 185 -4.18 20.11 3.19
C ARG A 185 -4.69 20.20 1.75
N ILE A 186 -5.91 19.70 1.51
CA ILE A 186 -6.55 19.74 0.19
C ILE A 186 -6.78 21.19 -0.22
N SER A 187 -7.33 22.00 0.67
CA SER A 187 -7.58 23.43 0.39
C SER A 187 -6.29 24.20 0.13
N LEU A 188 -5.23 23.91 0.88
CA LEU A 188 -3.93 24.56 0.70
C LEU A 188 -3.26 24.18 -0.62
N LEU A 189 -3.25 22.90 -1.00
CA LEU A 189 -2.68 22.45 -2.27
C LEU A 189 -3.49 22.97 -3.45
N TRP A 190 -4.81 22.91 -3.38
CA TRP A 190 -5.69 23.47 -4.40
C TRP A 190 -5.44 24.96 -4.61
N SER A 191 -5.46 25.74 -3.53
CA SER A 191 -5.18 27.17 -3.57
C SER A 191 -3.77 27.47 -4.11
N ARG A 192 -2.77 26.70 -3.68
CA ARG A 192 -1.40 26.86 -4.15
C ARG A 192 -1.28 26.68 -5.65
N TYR A 193 -1.79 25.53 -6.17
CA TYR A 193 -1.70 25.24 -7.60
C TYR A 193 -2.51 26.22 -8.45
N THR A 194 -3.69 26.65 -7.97
CA THR A 194 -4.50 27.66 -8.63
C THR A 194 -3.81 29.02 -8.67
N ASN A 195 -3.28 29.49 -7.53
CA ASN A 195 -2.65 30.81 -7.43
C ASN A 195 -1.31 30.91 -8.19
N ARG A 196 -0.67 29.77 -8.44
CA ARG A 196 0.58 29.67 -9.21
C ARG A 196 0.36 29.33 -10.67
N GLU A 197 -0.90 29.14 -11.09
CA GLU A 197 -1.26 28.69 -12.44
C GLU A 197 -0.58 27.36 -12.83
N GLU A 198 -0.28 26.51 -11.82
CA GLU A 198 0.31 25.18 -12.03
C GLU A 198 -0.80 24.20 -12.43
N TRP A 199 -1.43 24.42 -13.58
CA TRP A 199 -2.65 23.72 -14.04
C TRP A 199 -2.43 22.21 -14.19
N ASP A 200 -1.26 21.77 -14.64
CA ASP A 200 -0.92 20.34 -14.77
C ASP A 200 -0.93 19.64 -13.41
N LYS A 201 -0.37 20.27 -12.38
CA LYS A 201 -0.38 19.73 -11.02
C LYS A 201 -1.77 19.74 -10.40
N LEU A 202 -2.54 20.79 -10.68
CA LEU A 202 -3.93 20.88 -10.24
C LEU A 202 -4.78 19.77 -10.87
N GLU A 203 -4.60 19.50 -12.15
CA GLU A 203 -5.30 18.43 -12.85
C GLU A 203 -4.88 17.04 -12.33
N GLN A 204 -3.59 16.80 -12.13
CA GLN A 204 -3.09 15.58 -11.47
C GLN A 204 -3.73 15.37 -10.10
N PHE A 205 -3.78 16.43 -9.30
CA PHE A 205 -4.39 16.42 -7.97
C PHE A 205 -5.90 16.11 -8.05
N ARG A 206 -6.61 16.73 -9.00
CA ARG A 206 -8.05 16.50 -9.24
C ARG A 206 -8.32 15.03 -9.61
N VAL A 207 -7.54 14.49 -10.54
CA VAL A 207 -7.69 13.10 -11.01
C VAL A 207 -7.38 12.11 -9.90
N HIS A 208 -6.33 12.37 -9.13
CA HIS A 208 -5.99 11.54 -7.97
C HIS A 208 -7.13 11.51 -6.94
N ARG A 209 -7.69 12.66 -6.60
CA ARG A 209 -8.81 12.75 -5.66
C ARG A 209 -10.07 12.03 -6.17
N LEU A 210 -10.37 12.19 -7.45
CA LEU A 210 -11.50 11.47 -8.06
C LEU A 210 -11.30 9.96 -7.95
N TYR A 211 -10.10 9.47 -8.25
CA TYR A 211 -9.76 8.07 -8.10
C TYR A 211 -9.91 7.57 -6.66
N GLU A 212 -9.35 8.30 -5.68
CA GLU A 212 -9.49 7.94 -4.26
C GLU A 212 -10.95 7.80 -3.82
N HIS A 213 -11.83 8.70 -4.30
CA HIS A 213 -13.26 8.62 -4.00
C HIS A 213 -13.94 7.41 -4.65
N ILE A 214 -13.57 7.07 -5.87
CA ILE A 214 -14.07 5.87 -6.56
C ILE A 214 -13.55 4.63 -5.85
N ASP A 215 -12.26 4.56 -5.55
CA ASP A 215 -11.65 3.46 -4.82
C ASP A 215 -12.30 3.26 -3.44
N ALA A 216 -12.57 4.35 -2.72
CA ALA A 216 -13.28 4.29 -1.45
C ALA A 216 -14.72 3.79 -1.61
N LEU A 217 -15.43 4.21 -2.66
CA LEU A 217 -16.78 3.76 -2.97
C LEU A 217 -16.81 2.26 -3.32
N LEU A 218 -15.84 1.80 -4.11
CA LEU A 218 -15.72 0.40 -4.49
C LEU A 218 -15.17 -0.48 -3.36
N GLY A 219 -14.20 0.07 -2.62
CA GLY A 219 -13.46 -0.60 -1.57
C GLY A 219 -14.14 -0.59 -0.20
N ASP A 220 -15.47 -0.42 -0.13
CA ASP A 220 -16.20 -0.50 1.13
C ASP A 220 -16.01 -1.87 1.77
N ARG A 221 -14.90 -1.98 2.51
CA ARG A 221 -14.44 -3.22 3.17
C ARG A 221 -15.37 -3.66 4.31
N GLY A 222 -16.26 -2.79 4.76
CA GLY A 222 -17.27 -3.10 5.78
C GLY A 222 -18.26 -4.18 5.36
N LEU A 223 -18.37 -4.42 4.05
CA LEU A 223 -19.25 -5.45 3.47
C LEU A 223 -18.54 -6.78 3.17
N TRP A 224 -17.26 -6.91 3.55
CA TRP A 224 -16.51 -8.17 3.50
C TRP A 224 -16.80 -9.07 4.73
N ARG A 225 -17.96 -8.93 5.33
CA ARG A 225 -18.37 -9.88 6.37
C ARG A 225 -18.63 -11.23 5.70
N ASN A 226 -18.11 -12.27 6.37
CA ASN A 226 -18.30 -13.66 5.96
C ASN A 226 -19.74 -13.87 5.46
N PRO A 227 -19.91 -14.43 4.26
CA PRO A 227 -21.20 -14.88 3.82
C PRO A 227 -21.70 -15.90 4.83
N GLY A 228 -22.72 -15.58 5.57
CA GLY A 228 -23.23 -16.51 6.62
C GLY A 228 -24.25 -15.90 7.54
N THR A 229 -24.50 -14.59 7.46
CA THR A 229 -25.58 -13.99 8.23
C THR A 229 -26.76 -13.64 7.32
N PRO A 230 -27.99 -14.03 7.68
CA PRO A 230 -29.18 -13.84 6.83
C PRO A 230 -29.48 -12.38 6.44
N ASN A 231 -28.93 -11.41 7.15
CA ASN A 231 -29.17 -10.00 6.88
C ASN A 231 -28.22 -9.41 5.82
N ASP A 232 -27.10 -10.08 5.51
CA ASP A 232 -26.11 -9.56 4.56
C ASP A 232 -26.48 -9.82 3.09
N ALA A 233 -27.41 -10.74 2.84
CA ALA A 233 -27.74 -11.20 1.50
C ALA A 233 -28.39 -10.10 0.64
N TRP A 234 -29.35 -9.35 1.17
CA TRP A 234 -30.09 -8.36 0.39
C TRP A 234 -29.26 -7.11 0.10
N GLU A 235 -28.49 -6.65 1.07
CA GLU A 235 -27.57 -5.53 0.90
C GLU A 235 -26.46 -5.86 -0.11
N SER A 236 -25.97 -7.11 -0.08
CA SER A 236 -24.93 -7.58 -1.01
C SER A 236 -25.39 -7.56 -2.47
N ARG A 237 -26.63 -7.97 -2.77
CA ARG A 237 -27.18 -7.89 -4.13
C ARG A 237 -27.22 -6.45 -4.63
N TRP A 238 -27.92 -5.60 -3.89
CA TRP A 238 -28.12 -4.21 -4.27
C TRP A 238 -26.82 -3.46 -4.45
N ILE A 239 -25.86 -3.66 -3.53
CA ILE A 239 -24.57 -3.01 -3.56
C ILE A 239 -23.73 -3.48 -4.75
N ASN A 240 -23.64 -4.79 -5.00
CA ASN A 240 -22.85 -5.31 -6.10
C ASN A 240 -23.41 -4.83 -7.46
N GLU A 241 -24.71 -4.91 -7.66
CA GLU A 241 -25.37 -4.39 -8.87
C GLU A 241 -25.10 -2.90 -9.08
N ARG A 242 -25.18 -2.10 -8.01
CA ARG A 242 -24.94 -0.65 -8.09
C ARG A 242 -23.46 -0.34 -8.34
N LYS A 243 -22.54 -1.03 -7.72
CA LYS A 243 -21.10 -0.86 -7.97
C LYS A 243 -20.77 -1.19 -9.43
N ILE A 244 -21.27 -2.31 -9.95
CA ILE A 244 -21.09 -2.68 -11.35
C ILE A 244 -21.69 -1.60 -12.28
N ALA A 245 -22.91 -1.14 -12.01
CA ALA A 245 -23.56 -0.09 -12.81
C ALA A 245 -22.79 1.26 -12.77
N ILE A 246 -22.21 1.62 -11.62
CA ILE A 246 -21.35 2.80 -11.50
C ILE A 246 -20.10 2.64 -12.37
N LEU A 247 -19.44 1.48 -12.32
CA LEU A 247 -18.27 1.22 -13.14
C LEU A 247 -18.58 1.26 -14.63
N HIS A 248 -19.69 0.67 -15.08
CA HIS A 248 -20.15 0.77 -16.46
C HIS A 248 -20.35 2.24 -16.88
N THR A 249 -20.94 3.03 -16.00
CA THR A 249 -21.13 4.47 -16.28
C THR A 249 -19.81 5.22 -16.39
N ILE A 250 -18.87 4.95 -15.48
CA ILE A 250 -17.56 5.59 -15.47
C ILE A 250 -16.73 5.19 -16.70
N CYS A 251 -16.75 3.91 -17.08
CA CYS A 251 -15.99 3.39 -18.21
C CYS A 251 -16.69 3.57 -19.56
N SER A 252 -17.90 4.11 -19.54
CA SER A 252 -18.76 4.23 -20.74
C SER A 252 -19.07 2.88 -21.41
N CYS A 253 -19.06 1.78 -20.64
CA CYS A 253 -19.40 0.44 -21.10
C CYS A 253 -20.93 0.28 -21.13
N THR A 254 -21.41 -0.53 -22.05
CA THR A 254 -22.85 -0.83 -22.19
C THR A 254 -23.09 -2.30 -21.84
N PRO A 255 -23.61 -2.61 -20.63
CA PRO A 255 -23.95 -3.97 -20.25
C PRO A 255 -25.19 -4.46 -20.99
N ASP A 256 -25.29 -5.75 -21.23
CA ASP A 256 -26.48 -6.46 -21.71
C ASP A 256 -26.81 -7.67 -20.84
N ALA A 257 -27.78 -8.48 -21.23
CA ALA A 257 -28.21 -9.62 -20.44
C ALA A 257 -27.20 -10.79 -20.44
N GLU A 258 -26.32 -10.88 -21.44
CA GLU A 258 -25.28 -11.91 -21.55
C GLU A 258 -23.95 -11.42 -20.97
N HIS A 259 -23.74 -10.10 -20.94
CA HIS A 259 -22.51 -9.44 -20.50
C HIS A 259 -22.79 -8.39 -19.40
N PRO A 260 -23.33 -8.80 -18.24
CA PRO A 260 -23.69 -7.87 -17.16
C PRO A 260 -22.46 -7.29 -16.44
N VAL A 261 -21.28 -7.90 -16.56
CA VAL A 261 -20.01 -7.52 -15.93
C VAL A 261 -19.08 -6.83 -16.91
N SER A 262 -18.85 -7.45 -18.08
CA SER A 262 -17.91 -6.95 -19.09
C SER A 262 -18.50 -5.85 -19.98
N GLY A 263 -19.81 -5.80 -20.15
CA GLY A 263 -20.47 -4.88 -21.05
C GLY A 263 -20.12 -5.20 -22.51
N ASP A 264 -19.66 -4.21 -23.27
CA ASP A 264 -19.27 -4.35 -24.69
C ASP A 264 -17.94 -5.11 -24.90
N GLY A 265 -17.40 -5.74 -23.85
CA GLY A 265 -16.27 -6.66 -23.91
C GLY A 265 -14.88 -6.01 -23.93
N GLU A 266 -14.78 -4.70 -23.86
CA GLU A 266 -13.49 -4.01 -23.76
C GLU A 266 -12.91 -4.12 -22.34
N VAL A 267 -11.60 -4.39 -22.28
CA VAL A 267 -10.84 -4.28 -21.04
C VAL A 267 -10.59 -2.80 -20.76
N ASP A 268 -11.07 -2.35 -19.62
CA ASP A 268 -10.93 -0.96 -19.20
C ASP A 268 -10.20 -0.85 -17.86
N PHE A 269 -10.11 0.36 -17.43
CA PHE A 269 -9.49 0.81 -16.18
C PHE A 269 -9.96 0.08 -14.92
N PHE A 270 -11.20 -0.37 -14.84
CA PHE A 270 -11.79 -1.04 -13.70
C PHE A 270 -12.12 -2.51 -13.99
N ALA A 271 -11.53 -3.10 -15.01
CA ALA A 271 -11.82 -4.49 -15.37
C ALA A 271 -11.58 -5.47 -14.22
N ALA A 272 -10.49 -5.29 -13.43
CA ALA A 272 -10.23 -6.12 -12.26
C ALA A 272 -11.33 -5.99 -11.18
N ASP A 273 -11.79 -4.77 -10.93
CA ASP A 273 -12.88 -4.52 -9.98
C ASP A 273 -14.18 -5.17 -10.45
N ARG A 274 -14.48 -5.06 -11.73
CA ARG A 274 -15.68 -5.66 -12.33
C ARG A 274 -15.65 -7.19 -12.26
N VAL A 275 -14.49 -7.81 -12.51
CA VAL A 275 -14.32 -9.27 -12.33
C VAL A 275 -14.68 -9.67 -10.90
N TRP A 276 -14.08 -9.03 -9.90
CA TRP A 276 -14.34 -9.35 -8.50
C TRP A 276 -15.80 -9.12 -8.09
N LEU A 277 -16.40 -8.03 -8.52
CA LEU A 277 -17.82 -7.75 -8.25
C LEU A 277 -18.72 -8.76 -8.94
N GLY A 278 -18.40 -9.19 -10.15
CA GLY A 278 -19.15 -10.21 -10.90
C GLY A 278 -19.10 -11.57 -10.21
N ILE A 279 -17.92 -12.03 -9.80
CA ILE A 279 -17.74 -13.29 -9.05
C ILE A 279 -18.53 -13.26 -7.74
N ARG A 280 -18.49 -12.13 -7.01
CA ARG A 280 -19.26 -11.99 -5.77
C ARG A 280 -20.75 -11.97 -6.00
N HIS A 281 -21.19 -11.31 -7.04
CA HIS A 281 -22.61 -11.27 -7.36
C HIS A 281 -23.12 -12.66 -7.79
N ALA A 282 -22.34 -13.39 -8.58
CA ALA A 282 -22.62 -14.78 -8.92
C ALA A 282 -22.73 -15.68 -7.68
N CYS A 283 -21.77 -15.53 -6.75
CA CYS A 283 -21.77 -16.22 -5.48
C CYS A 283 -23.04 -15.94 -4.65
N TYR A 284 -23.45 -14.67 -4.60
CA TYR A 284 -24.67 -14.25 -3.94
C TYR A 284 -25.93 -14.88 -4.60
N LEU A 285 -26.06 -14.78 -5.93
CA LEU A 285 -27.20 -15.34 -6.69
C LEU A 285 -27.32 -16.85 -6.50
N ALA A 286 -26.18 -17.57 -6.50
CA ALA A 286 -26.15 -19.00 -6.19
C ALA A 286 -26.75 -19.30 -4.81
N SER A 287 -26.36 -18.50 -3.79
CA SER A 287 -26.85 -18.69 -2.41
C SER A 287 -28.35 -18.43 -2.22
N THR A 288 -28.93 -17.61 -3.09
CA THR A 288 -30.38 -17.26 -3.06
C THR A 288 -31.23 -18.14 -3.97
N GLY A 289 -30.59 -19.08 -4.68
CA GLY A 289 -31.30 -20.02 -5.57
C GLY A 289 -31.59 -19.49 -6.97
N GLU A 290 -30.93 -18.38 -7.34
CA GLU A 290 -30.97 -17.74 -8.67
C GLU A 290 -29.84 -18.33 -9.54
N GLU A 291 -29.84 -19.68 -9.71
CA GLU A 291 -28.69 -20.42 -10.26
C GLU A 291 -28.34 -20.05 -11.69
N GLU A 292 -29.32 -19.84 -12.57
CA GLU A 292 -29.07 -19.48 -13.97
C GLU A 292 -28.46 -18.08 -14.08
N ASP A 293 -28.97 -17.13 -13.32
CA ASP A 293 -28.38 -15.78 -13.28
C ASP A 293 -26.97 -15.83 -12.68
N ALA A 294 -26.73 -16.69 -11.67
CA ALA A 294 -25.39 -16.89 -11.12
C ALA A 294 -24.39 -17.36 -12.20
N PHE A 295 -24.80 -18.30 -13.05
CA PHE A 295 -23.97 -18.77 -14.16
C PHE A 295 -23.70 -17.69 -15.22
N VAL A 296 -24.68 -16.82 -15.51
CA VAL A 296 -24.47 -15.68 -16.43
C VAL A 296 -23.38 -14.75 -15.91
N TYR A 297 -23.46 -14.35 -14.62
CA TYR A 297 -22.45 -13.49 -14.02
C TYR A 297 -21.09 -14.18 -13.89
N LEU A 298 -21.08 -15.48 -13.56
CA LEU A 298 -19.84 -16.24 -13.43
C LEU A 298 -19.14 -16.41 -14.79
N GLU A 299 -19.90 -16.74 -15.84
CA GLU A 299 -19.37 -16.88 -17.21
C GLU A 299 -18.72 -15.57 -17.68
N ASP A 300 -19.42 -14.46 -17.52
CA ASP A 300 -18.96 -13.17 -17.99
C ASP A 300 -17.76 -12.67 -17.18
N ALA A 301 -17.78 -12.82 -15.84
CA ALA A 301 -16.65 -12.45 -14.99
C ALA A 301 -15.39 -13.29 -15.28
N VAL A 302 -15.54 -14.61 -15.48
CA VAL A 302 -14.41 -15.48 -15.81
C VAL A 302 -13.86 -15.16 -17.20
N SER A 303 -14.74 -14.92 -18.19
CA SER A 303 -14.35 -14.54 -19.54
C SER A 303 -13.59 -13.21 -19.57
N LEU A 304 -14.03 -12.22 -18.78
CA LEU A 304 -13.32 -10.95 -18.63
C LEU A 304 -11.95 -11.16 -17.97
N ALA A 305 -11.86 -12.03 -16.94
CA ALA A 305 -10.58 -12.36 -16.31
C ALA A 305 -9.61 -13.01 -17.31
N GLU A 306 -10.07 -13.99 -18.08
CA GLU A 306 -9.27 -14.63 -19.16
C GLU A 306 -8.76 -13.59 -20.16
N HIS A 307 -9.64 -12.66 -20.58
CA HIS A 307 -9.26 -11.61 -21.50
C HIS A 307 -8.16 -10.71 -20.88
N VAL A 308 -8.32 -10.26 -19.62
CA VAL A 308 -7.31 -9.46 -18.94
C VAL A 308 -5.97 -10.18 -18.85
N PHE A 309 -5.96 -11.48 -18.47
CA PHE A 309 -4.74 -12.27 -18.35
C PHE A 309 -4.13 -12.69 -19.72
N SER A 310 -4.87 -12.58 -20.81
CA SER A 310 -4.38 -12.84 -22.16
C SER A 310 -3.61 -11.67 -22.77
N LEU A 311 -3.82 -10.45 -22.25
CA LEU A 311 -3.16 -9.26 -22.76
C LEU A 311 -1.67 -9.26 -22.43
N PRO A 312 -0.81 -8.77 -23.33
CA PRO A 312 0.61 -8.60 -23.03
C PRO A 312 0.86 -7.65 -21.87
N ASP A 313 2.00 -7.84 -21.19
CA ASP A 313 2.49 -6.85 -20.23
C ASP A 313 2.68 -5.48 -20.90
N GLU A 314 2.50 -4.41 -20.13
CA GLU A 314 2.58 -3.02 -20.60
C GLU A 314 1.56 -2.69 -21.73
N THR A 315 0.48 -3.48 -21.88
CA THR A 315 -0.60 -3.11 -22.81
C THR A 315 -1.21 -1.78 -22.38
N GLU A 316 -1.23 -0.81 -23.29
CA GLU A 316 -1.88 0.47 -23.09
C GLU A 316 -3.39 0.32 -23.24
N ILE A 317 -4.15 0.73 -22.20
CA ILE A 317 -5.60 0.65 -22.15
C ILE A 317 -6.16 2.07 -22.13
N GLY A 318 -7.04 2.36 -23.06
CA GLY A 318 -7.76 3.61 -23.13
C GLY A 318 -8.75 3.75 -21.94
N CYS A 319 -8.97 4.97 -21.49
CA CYS A 319 -10.06 5.29 -20.58
C CYS A 319 -11.15 6.02 -21.35
N GLY A 320 -12.33 5.42 -21.47
CA GLY A 320 -13.50 6.04 -22.11
C GLY A 320 -14.05 7.25 -21.32
N CYS A 321 -13.67 7.39 -20.07
CA CYS A 321 -14.14 8.45 -19.21
C CYS A 321 -13.37 9.77 -19.41
N LYS A 322 -14.06 10.83 -19.83
CA LYS A 322 -13.46 12.17 -19.97
C LYS A 322 -12.88 12.74 -18.68
N SER A 323 -13.39 12.29 -17.52
CA SER A 323 -12.89 12.72 -16.20
C SER A 323 -11.47 12.25 -15.92
N PHE A 324 -11.01 11.22 -16.62
CA PHE A 324 -9.63 10.70 -16.58
C PHE A 324 -8.84 11.03 -17.85
N ALA A 325 -9.28 11.99 -18.64
CA ALA A 325 -8.55 12.43 -19.82
C ALA A 325 -7.12 12.86 -19.44
N GLY A 326 -6.14 12.42 -20.22
CA GLY A 326 -4.72 12.69 -19.96
C GLY A 326 -4.04 11.63 -19.08
N LEU A 327 -4.77 10.64 -18.52
CA LEU A 327 -4.16 9.48 -17.92
C LEU A 327 -3.76 8.45 -18.99
N THR A 328 -2.58 7.94 -18.86
CA THR A 328 -2.12 6.76 -19.59
C THR A 328 -2.27 5.55 -18.66
N LEU A 329 -2.94 4.52 -19.15
CA LEU A 329 -3.21 3.30 -18.42
C LEU A 329 -2.38 2.18 -19.02
N TYR A 330 -1.65 1.50 -18.18
CA TYR A 330 -0.88 0.31 -18.59
C TYR A 330 -1.30 -0.87 -17.73
N LEU A 331 -1.52 -1.99 -18.40
CA LEU A 331 -1.72 -3.26 -17.74
C LEU A 331 -0.34 -3.87 -17.42
N HIS A 332 -0.11 -4.08 -16.16
CA HIS A 332 1.03 -4.85 -15.69
C HIS A 332 0.56 -6.29 -15.42
N ASN A 333 0.84 -7.19 -16.38
CA ASN A 333 0.34 -8.57 -16.37
C ASN A 333 1.51 -9.55 -16.33
N GLU A 334 2.05 -9.79 -15.15
CA GLU A 334 3.17 -10.69 -14.92
C GLU A 334 2.96 -11.53 -13.65
N ARG A 335 3.91 -12.42 -13.34
CA ARG A 335 3.95 -13.07 -12.04
C ARG A 335 4.30 -12.04 -10.96
N ALA A 336 3.65 -12.14 -9.80
CA ALA A 336 3.88 -11.23 -8.67
C ALA A 336 5.35 -11.24 -8.21
N ASN A 337 5.99 -12.42 -8.27
CA ASN A 337 7.43 -12.58 -8.07
C ASN A 337 8.00 -13.51 -9.15
N PRO A 338 8.67 -12.99 -10.16
CA PRO A 338 9.21 -13.81 -11.27
C PRO A 338 10.22 -14.88 -10.83
N ALA A 339 10.87 -14.70 -9.69
CA ALA A 339 11.84 -15.65 -9.14
C ALA A 339 11.19 -16.84 -8.40
N ASP A 340 9.90 -16.75 -8.08
CA ASP A 340 9.16 -17.80 -7.39
C ASP A 340 8.24 -18.53 -8.36
N GLU A 341 8.53 -19.82 -8.63
CA GLU A 341 7.72 -20.64 -9.52
C GLU A 341 6.27 -20.85 -9.03
N ASN A 342 6.04 -20.70 -7.73
CA ASN A 342 4.73 -20.80 -7.11
C ASN A 342 3.99 -19.44 -7.08
N SER A 343 4.63 -18.38 -7.50
CA SER A 343 4.02 -17.05 -7.55
C SER A 343 2.90 -17.02 -8.58
N SER A 344 1.75 -16.54 -8.17
CA SER A 344 0.57 -16.40 -9.02
C SER A 344 0.73 -15.32 -10.07
N ARG A 345 0.04 -15.48 -11.21
CA ARG A 345 -0.10 -14.39 -12.18
C ARG A 345 -0.92 -13.27 -11.58
N LEU A 346 -0.43 -12.05 -11.79
CA LEU A 346 -0.99 -10.80 -11.33
C LEU A 346 -1.29 -9.91 -12.53
N ALA A 347 -2.53 -9.44 -12.64
CA ALA A 347 -2.88 -8.34 -13.53
C ALA A 347 -3.17 -7.10 -12.69
N GLN A 348 -2.44 -6.02 -12.93
CA GLN A 348 -2.58 -4.77 -12.22
C GLN A 348 -2.59 -3.60 -13.18
N PHE A 349 -3.58 -2.72 -13.05
CA PHE A 349 -3.67 -1.51 -13.85
C PHE A 349 -2.83 -0.41 -13.22
N ARG A 350 -1.77 0.00 -13.90
CA ARG A 350 -0.94 1.15 -13.53
C ARG A 350 -1.39 2.37 -14.31
N ARG A 351 -1.57 3.47 -13.62
CA ARG A 351 -2.04 4.73 -14.17
C ARG A 351 -0.95 5.77 -14.04
N TYR A 352 -0.66 6.45 -15.11
CA TYR A 352 0.32 7.53 -15.14
C TYR A 352 -0.32 8.79 -15.68
N TYR A 353 -0.14 9.90 -14.99
CA TYR A 353 -0.45 11.21 -15.54
C TYR A 353 0.81 11.76 -16.21
N GLY A 354 0.96 11.44 -17.51
CA GLY A 354 2.22 11.68 -18.21
C GLY A 354 3.31 10.70 -17.76
N LYS A 355 3.78 9.85 -18.63
CA LYS A 355 4.78 8.80 -18.34
C LYS A 355 6.07 9.36 -17.73
N GLU A 356 6.41 10.61 -18.05
CA GLU A 356 7.60 11.32 -17.58
C GLU A 356 7.44 11.92 -16.17
N SER A 357 6.22 12.05 -15.66
CA SER A 357 5.99 12.66 -14.34
C SER A 357 6.31 11.73 -13.16
N GLY A 358 6.49 10.44 -13.42
CA GLY A 358 6.79 9.42 -12.41
C GLY A 358 5.64 9.15 -11.41
N ILE A 359 4.49 9.82 -11.54
CA ILE A 359 3.34 9.61 -10.66
C ILE A 359 2.55 8.43 -11.21
N GLY A 360 2.71 7.28 -10.57
CA GLY A 360 1.95 6.07 -10.87
C GLY A 360 0.83 5.86 -9.86
N TYR A 361 -0.36 5.55 -10.34
CA TYR A 361 -1.47 5.10 -9.52
C TYR A 361 -1.72 3.62 -9.82
N TYR A 362 -1.95 2.84 -8.77
CA TYR A 362 -2.23 1.42 -8.88
C TYR A 362 -3.74 1.19 -8.77
N GLY A 363 -4.27 0.35 -9.68
CA GLY A 363 -5.64 -0.16 -9.58
C GLY A 363 -5.72 -1.37 -8.66
N THR A 364 -6.93 -1.92 -8.55
CA THR A 364 -7.17 -3.17 -7.84
C THR A 364 -6.42 -4.30 -8.53
N PRO A 365 -5.53 -5.02 -7.83
CA PRO A 365 -4.85 -6.17 -8.42
C PRO A 365 -5.83 -7.33 -8.62
N LEU A 366 -5.70 -8.02 -9.76
CA LEU A 366 -6.41 -9.24 -10.07
C LEU A 366 -5.43 -10.41 -10.03
N PHE A 367 -5.60 -11.29 -9.04
CA PHE A 367 -4.75 -12.47 -8.87
C PHE A 367 -5.47 -13.71 -9.37
N ALA A 368 -4.81 -14.49 -10.22
CA ALA A 368 -5.39 -15.74 -10.73
C ALA A 368 -5.67 -16.74 -9.59
N ASN A 369 -4.76 -16.87 -8.60
CA ASN A 369 -4.99 -17.72 -7.43
C ASN A 369 -6.14 -17.22 -6.56
N GLY A 370 -6.34 -15.91 -6.43
CA GLY A 370 -7.47 -15.37 -5.68
C GLY A 370 -8.82 -15.79 -6.28
N ILE A 371 -8.95 -15.74 -7.61
CA ILE A 371 -10.15 -16.23 -8.31
C ILE A 371 -10.28 -17.74 -8.14
N TYR A 372 -9.20 -18.50 -8.30
CA TYR A 372 -9.18 -19.93 -8.10
C TYR A 372 -9.66 -20.33 -6.70
N ASN A 373 -9.13 -19.67 -5.67
CA ASN A 373 -9.52 -19.90 -4.28
C ASN A 373 -11.02 -19.59 -4.05
N ALA A 374 -11.54 -18.52 -4.64
CA ALA A 374 -12.96 -18.20 -4.55
C ALA A 374 -13.84 -19.32 -5.14
N LEU A 375 -13.47 -19.89 -6.28
CA LEU A 375 -14.22 -20.92 -6.94
C LEU A 375 -14.06 -22.30 -6.28
N THR A 376 -12.98 -22.59 -5.57
CA THR A 376 -12.71 -23.89 -4.94
C THR A 376 -13.21 -24.00 -3.51
N ALA A 377 -13.89 -23.01 -2.98
CA ALA A 377 -14.38 -22.92 -1.59
C ALA A 377 -13.31 -22.73 -0.52
N GLU A 378 -12.09 -22.44 -0.93
CA GLU A 378 -11.08 -22.00 0.02
C GLU A 378 -11.42 -20.59 0.55
N HIS A 379 -11.27 -20.40 1.88
CA HIS A 379 -11.43 -19.09 2.52
C HIS A 379 -12.79 -18.38 2.42
N GLY A 380 -13.91 -19.15 2.56
CA GLY A 380 -15.18 -18.53 2.90
C GLY A 380 -16.12 -18.21 1.73
N TRP A 381 -15.97 -18.93 0.62
CA TRP A 381 -16.83 -18.79 -0.55
C TRP A 381 -17.88 -19.93 -0.65
N GLU A 382 -18.38 -20.41 0.49
CA GLU A 382 -19.35 -21.51 0.59
C GLU A 382 -20.70 -21.20 -0.07
N TRP A 383 -20.97 -19.94 -0.37
CA TRP A 383 -22.21 -19.55 -1.06
C TRP A 383 -22.30 -20.05 -2.50
N PHE A 384 -21.20 -20.53 -3.09
CA PHE A 384 -21.22 -21.27 -4.34
C PHE A 384 -21.68 -22.72 -4.18
N ASP A 385 -21.79 -23.27 -2.96
CA ASP A 385 -22.14 -24.66 -2.73
C ASP A 385 -23.42 -25.12 -3.45
N PRO A 386 -24.51 -24.29 -3.58
CA PRO A 386 -25.69 -24.70 -4.32
C PRO A 386 -25.46 -25.08 -5.78
N ILE A 387 -24.45 -24.49 -6.42
CA ILE A 387 -24.14 -24.72 -7.85
C ILE A 387 -22.87 -25.54 -8.09
N ARG A 388 -22.16 -25.98 -7.05
CA ARG A 388 -20.88 -26.72 -7.20
C ARG A 388 -21.05 -28.08 -7.86
N ASP A 389 -22.20 -28.73 -7.63
CA ASP A 389 -22.52 -30.03 -8.22
C ASP A 389 -23.09 -29.92 -9.66
N ASP A 390 -23.35 -28.73 -10.16
CA ASP A 390 -23.77 -28.51 -11.53
C ASP A 390 -22.62 -28.85 -12.50
N THR A 391 -22.96 -29.56 -13.58
CA THR A 391 -21.96 -30.02 -14.56
C THR A 391 -21.19 -28.93 -15.26
N ARG A 392 -21.66 -27.68 -15.22
CA ARG A 392 -21.01 -26.48 -15.78
C ARG A 392 -19.89 -25.96 -14.87
N TYR A 393 -20.07 -26.10 -13.54
CA TYR A 393 -19.21 -25.42 -12.56
C TYR A 393 -17.72 -25.83 -12.64
N PRO A 394 -17.35 -27.12 -12.77
CA PRO A 394 -15.96 -27.53 -12.88
C PRO A 394 -15.20 -26.89 -14.04
N ALA A 395 -15.90 -26.52 -15.13
CA ALA A 395 -15.26 -25.89 -16.27
C ALA A 395 -14.66 -24.51 -15.92
N TYR A 396 -15.30 -23.75 -15.05
CA TYR A 396 -14.79 -22.45 -14.61
C TYR A 396 -13.52 -22.58 -13.78
N ILE A 397 -13.45 -23.60 -12.91
CA ILE A 397 -12.25 -23.91 -12.12
C ILE A 397 -11.08 -24.24 -13.05
N GLU A 398 -11.30 -25.08 -14.08
CA GLU A 398 -10.25 -25.46 -15.04
C GLU A 398 -9.80 -24.25 -15.88
N ARG A 399 -10.71 -23.38 -16.31
CA ARG A 399 -10.38 -22.15 -17.04
C ARG A 399 -9.47 -21.26 -16.22
N ILE A 400 -9.80 -21.01 -14.94
CA ILE A 400 -8.98 -20.20 -14.06
C ILE A 400 -7.67 -20.90 -13.70
N ARG A 401 -7.68 -22.23 -13.50
CA ARG A 401 -6.43 -23.00 -13.28
C ARG A 401 -5.44 -22.85 -14.44
N ALA A 402 -5.93 -22.76 -15.67
CA ALA A 402 -5.10 -22.53 -16.83
C ALA A 402 -4.39 -21.16 -16.86
N LEU A 403 -4.82 -20.23 -16.02
CA LEU A 403 -4.21 -18.90 -15.88
C LEU A 403 -3.11 -18.86 -14.80
N LEU A 404 -3.07 -19.86 -13.89
CA LEU A 404 -2.05 -19.91 -12.83
C LEU A 404 -0.66 -20.17 -13.42
#